data_60887d52f7e0b0c3991ad212e682c7b0
#
_entry.id   60887d52f7e0b0c3991ad212e682c7b0
#
_cell.length_a   1.000
_cell.length_b   1.000
_cell.length_c   1.000
_cell.angle_alpha   90.00
_cell.angle_beta   90.00
_cell.angle_gamma   90.00
#
_symmetry.space_group_name_H-M   'P 1'
#
loop_
_entity.id
_entity.type
_entity.pdbx_description
1 polymer ?
#
loop_
_entity_poly.entity_id
_entity_poly.type
_entity_poly.pdbx_seq_one_letter_code
_entity_poly.pdbx_strand_id
1 'polypeptide(L)'
;LPKQGKRTDWERYKAWVLELGVMPTKRDIVLAFPALYARHYRACLDYAEALLPSVRLTEGTPRFGWQANAAADVSGAAHDRRINFVVDPTGNSGKSWFCKWCLTNFPLETQVFRIGKRDDLAYAINIEKTIFLFDIPRGQIQYLQYSVLESMKDRMIFSPKYESSFKILKSVPHVYVFTNEEPDMNALSTDRYKVIRVPSGVVGGPGLTP
;
A
#
# COMPACT_ATOMS: atom_id res chain seq x y z
N LEU A 1 14.04 46.85 -5.74
CA LEU A 1 13.02 45.79 -5.68
C LEU A 1 13.01 45.17 -4.28
N PRO A 2 11.87 45.15 -3.53
CA PRO A 2 11.84 44.53 -2.22
C PRO A 2 12.17 43.04 -2.37
N LYS A 3 13.20 42.56 -1.67
CA LYS A 3 13.54 41.14 -1.59
C LYS A 3 12.35 40.41 -0.94
N GLN A 4 11.77 39.47 -1.67
CA GLN A 4 10.74 38.58 -1.15
C GLN A 4 11.28 37.89 0.10
N GLY A 5 10.71 38.18 1.26
CA GLY A 5 11.17 37.66 2.55
C GLY A 5 11.19 36.12 2.50
N LYS A 6 12.26 35.51 3.04
CA LYS A 6 12.31 34.06 3.26
C LYS A 6 11.06 33.64 4.01
N ARG A 7 10.33 32.64 3.50
CA ARG A 7 9.20 32.04 4.22
C ARG A 7 9.72 31.25 5.40
N THR A 8 9.90 31.93 6.53
CA THR A 8 10.41 31.33 7.77
C THR A 8 9.38 30.40 8.44
N ASP A 9 8.10 30.51 8.07
CA ASP A 9 7.01 29.71 8.65
C ASP A 9 7.21 28.21 8.45
N TRP A 10 7.59 27.79 7.23
CA TRP A 10 7.85 26.38 6.91
C TRP A 10 9.13 25.87 7.57
N GLU A 11 10.16 26.70 7.72
CA GLU A 11 11.38 26.29 8.44
C GLU A 11 11.10 26.09 9.93
N ARG A 12 10.30 26.95 10.53
CA ARG A 12 9.85 26.80 11.93
C ARG A 12 8.95 25.58 12.10
N TYR A 13 8.04 25.34 11.16
CA TYR A 13 7.18 24.16 11.15
C TYR A 13 7.99 22.87 11.04
N LYS A 14 8.98 22.83 10.12
CA LYS A 14 9.91 21.71 9.97
C LYS A 14 10.65 21.41 11.28
N ALA A 15 11.25 22.42 11.90
CA ALA A 15 11.98 22.26 13.16
C ALA A 15 11.07 21.70 14.27
N TRP A 16 9.85 22.22 14.37
CA TRP A 16 8.86 21.78 15.35
C TRP A 16 8.42 20.32 15.12
N VAL A 17 8.15 19.91 13.87
CA VAL A 17 7.78 18.52 13.54
C VAL A 17 8.92 17.55 13.89
N LEU A 18 10.16 17.92 13.58
CA LEU A 18 11.34 17.09 13.90
C LEU A 18 11.58 16.98 15.41
N GLU A 19 11.35 18.06 16.16
CA GLU A 19 11.42 18.06 17.62
C GLU A 19 10.31 17.21 18.25
N LEU A 20 9.08 17.27 17.69
CA LEU A 20 7.96 16.46 18.16
C LEU A 20 8.21 14.96 17.97
N GLY A 21 8.89 14.56 16.90
CA GLY A 21 9.30 13.17 16.59
C GLY A 21 8.16 12.20 16.31
N VAL A 22 6.91 12.68 16.32
CA VAL A 22 5.69 11.91 16.03
C VAL A 22 4.77 12.73 15.13
N MET A 23 3.89 12.04 14.39
CA MET A 23 2.95 12.70 13.50
C MET A 23 2.01 13.63 14.29
N PRO A 24 2.04 14.95 14.04
CA PRO A 24 1.16 15.89 14.76
C PRO A 24 -0.30 15.69 14.36
N THR A 25 -1.19 15.83 15.32
CA THR A 25 -2.62 15.89 15.04
C THR A 25 -3.00 17.24 14.42
N LYS A 26 -4.16 17.29 13.75
CA LYS A 26 -4.70 18.57 13.25
C LYS A 26 -4.78 19.62 14.35
N ARG A 27 -5.14 19.22 15.58
CA ARG A 27 -5.24 20.10 16.74
C ARG A 27 -3.87 20.69 17.12
N ASP A 28 -2.83 19.86 17.13
CA ASP A 28 -1.48 20.30 17.45
C ASP A 28 -0.99 21.37 16.47
N ILE A 29 -1.23 21.11 15.15
CA ILE A 29 -0.84 22.05 14.10
C ILE A 29 -1.62 23.38 14.21
N VAL A 30 -2.93 23.31 14.47
CA VAL A 30 -3.78 24.50 14.62
C VAL A 30 -3.29 25.36 15.80
N LEU A 31 -2.93 24.74 16.92
CA LEU A 31 -2.47 25.45 18.11
C LEU A 31 -1.07 26.05 17.93
N ALA A 32 -0.15 25.33 17.30
CA ALA A 32 1.23 25.77 17.11
C ALA A 32 1.41 26.72 15.90
N PHE A 33 0.67 26.50 14.82
CA PHE A 33 0.82 27.21 13.54
C PHE A 33 -0.54 27.58 12.91
N PRO A 34 -1.40 28.36 13.58
CA PRO A 34 -2.77 28.62 13.13
C PRO A 34 -2.84 29.27 11.74
N ALA A 35 -1.97 30.23 11.46
CA ALA A 35 -1.95 30.93 10.17
C ALA A 35 -1.47 30.05 9.01
N LEU A 36 -0.52 29.16 9.26
CA LEU A 36 -0.01 28.19 8.27
C LEU A 36 -1.07 27.13 7.99
N TYR A 37 -1.68 26.60 9.05
CA TYR A 37 -2.76 25.61 8.93
C TYR A 37 -3.97 26.15 8.16
N ALA A 38 -4.43 27.37 8.48
CA ALA A 38 -5.58 27.97 7.81
C ALA A 38 -5.40 28.11 6.30
N ARG A 39 -4.17 28.33 5.83
CA ARG A 39 -3.85 28.50 4.41
C ARG A 39 -3.48 27.20 3.71
N HIS A 40 -2.84 26.25 4.43
CA HIS A 40 -2.14 25.13 3.83
C HIS A 40 -2.28 23.82 4.64
N TYR A 41 -3.46 23.52 5.22
CA TYR A 41 -3.60 22.41 6.17
C TYR A 41 -3.16 21.04 5.61
N ARG A 42 -3.51 20.73 4.35
CA ARG A 42 -3.08 19.47 3.69
C ARG A 42 -1.57 19.42 3.55
N ALA A 43 -0.98 20.49 3.03
CA ALA A 43 0.46 20.58 2.88
C ALA A 43 1.21 20.50 4.23
N CYS A 44 0.63 20.96 5.35
CA CYS A 44 1.21 20.76 6.66
C CYS A 44 1.27 19.28 7.04
N LEU A 45 0.19 18.52 6.82
CA LEU A 45 0.15 17.09 7.11
C LEU A 45 1.11 16.31 6.20
N ASP A 46 1.04 16.54 4.88
CA ASP A 46 1.89 15.87 3.90
C ASP A 46 3.39 16.16 4.18
N TYR A 47 3.71 17.38 4.57
CA TYR A 47 5.08 17.76 4.89
C TYR A 47 5.57 17.13 6.20
N ALA A 48 4.72 17.06 7.23
CA ALA A 48 5.03 16.36 8.48
C ALA A 48 5.27 14.86 8.23
N GLU A 49 4.43 14.21 7.43
CA GLU A 49 4.60 12.82 7.04
C GLU A 49 5.93 12.59 6.30
N ALA A 50 6.30 13.50 5.39
CA ALA A 50 7.56 13.42 4.65
C ALA A 50 8.82 13.66 5.52
N LEU A 51 8.69 14.40 6.63
CA LEU A 51 9.80 14.69 7.54
C LEU A 51 10.06 13.60 8.56
N LEU A 52 9.02 12.86 8.93
CA LEU A 52 9.10 11.86 9.98
C LEU A 52 9.55 10.52 9.40
N PRO A 53 10.31 9.71 10.16
CA PRO A 53 10.65 8.37 9.72
C PRO A 53 9.36 7.56 9.54
N SER A 54 9.26 6.83 8.43
CA SER A 54 8.16 5.90 8.19
C SER A 54 8.04 4.91 9.35
N VAL A 55 6.80 4.65 9.80
CA VAL A 55 6.56 3.67 10.87
C VAL A 55 7.07 2.31 10.41
N ARG A 56 8.06 1.76 11.11
CA ARG A 56 8.50 0.39 10.87
C ARG A 56 7.49 -0.60 11.44
N LEU A 57 6.72 -1.22 10.56
CA LEU A 57 5.71 -2.21 10.94
C LEU A 57 6.30 -3.60 11.17
N THR A 58 7.51 -3.86 10.65
CA THR A 58 8.22 -5.13 10.84
C THR A 58 9.72 -4.93 10.61
N GLU A 59 10.50 -5.85 11.15
CA GLU A 59 11.95 -5.93 10.98
C GLU A 59 12.34 -7.20 10.22
N GLY A 60 13.59 -7.23 9.74
CA GLY A 60 14.17 -8.37 9.05
C GLY A 60 13.96 -8.37 7.55
N THR A 61 14.41 -9.44 6.91
CA THR A 61 14.40 -9.64 5.47
C THR A 61 13.46 -10.78 5.08
N PRO A 62 12.97 -10.82 3.82
CA PRO A 62 12.19 -11.95 3.30
C PRO A 62 12.92 -13.28 3.53
N ARG A 63 12.27 -14.23 4.20
CA ARG A 63 12.89 -15.49 4.62
C ARG A 63 12.51 -16.67 3.73
N PHE A 64 11.28 -16.66 3.22
CA PHE A 64 10.78 -17.75 2.37
C PHE A 64 11.08 -17.48 0.90
N GLY A 65 11.30 -18.54 0.13
CA GLY A 65 11.61 -18.42 -1.29
C GLY A 65 10.60 -17.57 -2.07
N TRP A 66 9.30 -17.72 -1.77
CA TRP A 66 8.26 -16.90 -2.39
C TRP A 66 8.36 -15.43 -1.99
N GLN A 67 8.73 -15.11 -0.74
CA GLN A 67 8.89 -13.74 -0.27
C GLN A 67 10.10 -13.06 -0.92
N ALA A 68 11.22 -13.78 -1.04
CA ALA A 68 12.41 -13.26 -1.71
C ALA A 68 12.13 -12.96 -3.20
N ASN A 69 11.42 -13.86 -3.87
CA ASN A 69 11.01 -13.66 -5.26
C ASN A 69 10.03 -12.48 -5.40
N ALA A 70 9.08 -12.35 -4.49
CA ALA A 70 8.13 -11.23 -4.48
C ALA A 70 8.83 -9.91 -4.17
N ALA A 71 9.80 -9.89 -3.26
CA ALA A 71 10.61 -8.71 -2.94
C ALA A 71 11.45 -8.24 -4.14
N ALA A 72 12.06 -9.18 -4.86
CA ALA A 72 12.77 -8.88 -6.10
C ALA A 72 11.82 -8.36 -7.20
N ASP A 73 10.63 -8.96 -7.33
CA ASP A 73 9.62 -8.54 -8.30
C ASP A 73 9.15 -7.11 -8.02
N VAL A 74 8.74 -6.78 -6.79
CA VAL A 74 8.25 -5.42 -6.45
C VAL A 74 9.34 -4.34 -6.52
N SER A 75 10.61 -4.73 -6.49
CA SER A 75 11.75 -3.82 -6.68
C SER A 75 12.09 -3.57 -8.15
N GLY A 76 11.49 -4.32 -9.06
CA GLY A 76 11.69 -4.23 -10.50
C GLY A 76 10.52 -3.63 -11.25
N ALA A 77 10.50 -3.84 -12.56
CA ALA A 77 9.37 -3.43 -13.41
C ALA A 77 8.20 -4.41 -13.28
N ALA A 78 6.99 -3.89 -13.11
CA ALA A 78 5.80 -4.72 -13.05
C ALA A 78 5.45 -5.31 -14.43
N HIS A 79 5.02 -6.57 -14.44
CA HIS A 79 4.45 -7.17 -15.66
C HIS A 79 3.08 -6.52 -15.95
N ASP A 80 2.83 -6.17 -17.20
CA ASP A 80 1.64 -5.42 -17.64
C ASP A 80 0.31 -6.11 -17.34
N ARG A 81 0.24 -7.43 -17.42
CA ARG A 81 -1.02 -8.19 -17.28
C ARG A 81 -1.12 -9.04 -16.01
N ARG A 82 -0.01 -9.53 -15.46
CA ARG A 82 -0.01 -10.52 -14.37
C ARG A 82 -0.44 -9.98 -13.02
N ILE A 83 -1.34 -10.74 -12.38
CA ILE A 83 -1.73 -10.60 -10.97
C ILE A 83 -1.14 -11.81 -10.24
N ASN A 84 -0.38 -11.55 -9.18
CA ASN A 84 0.30 -12.59 -8.41
C ASN A 84 -0.62 -13.07 -7.28
N PHE A 85 -1.06 -14.32 -7.32
CA PHE A 85 -1.83 -14.97 -6.26
C PHE A 85 -0.90 -15.85 -5.44
N VAL A 86 -0.66 -15.50 -4.18
CA VAL A 86 0.13 -16.30 -3.24
C VAL A 86 -0.83 -17.11 -2.38
N VAL A 87 -0.92 -18.40 -2.68
CA VAL A 87 -1.85 -19.34 -2.05
C VAL A 87 -1.11 -20.15 -0.99
N ASP A 88 -1.55 -20.02 0.26
CA ASP A 88 -0.99 -20.74 1.42
C ASP A 88 -2.12 -21.45 2.18
N PRO A 89 -2.46 -22.69 1.83
CA PRO A 89 -3.57 -23.40 2.45
C PRO A 89 -3.39 -23.63 3.95
N THR A 90 -2.17 -23.85 4.40
CA THR A 90 -1.86 -24.13 5.81
C THR A 90 -1.82 -22.86 6.66
N GLY A 91 -1.45 -21.73 6.10
CA GLY A 91 -1.22 -20.50 6.83
C GLY A 91 0.21 -20.39 7.39
N ASN A 92 0.48 -19.29 8.06
CA ASN A 92 1.75 -18.99 8.73
C ASN A 92 3.00 -18.89 7.84
N SER A 93 2.85 -18.77 6.52
CA SER A 93 3.95 -18.52 5.61
C SER A 93 4.41 -17.05 5.54
N GLY A 94 3.88 -16.20 6.42
CA GLY A 94 4.30 -14.79 6.51
C GLY A 94 3.69 -13.87 5.44
N LYS A 95 2.49 -14.15 4.92
CA LYS A 95 1.79 -13.28 3.95
C LYS A 95 1.56 -11.87 4.50
N SER A 96 0.92 -11.76 5.66
CA SER A 96 0.68 -10.45 6.31
C SER A 96 1.97 -9.80 6.80
N TRP A 97 3.00 -10.58 7.14
CA TRP A 97 4.34 -10.04 7.41
C TRP A 97 4.90 -9.36 6.16
N PHE A 98 4.77 -9.98 4.99
CA PHE A 98 5.25 -9.42 3.73
C PHE A 98 4.52 -8.10 3.37
N CYS A 99 3.21 -8.00 3.65
CA CYS A 99 2.48 -6.73 3.52
C CYS A 99 3.09 -5.63 4.39
N LYS A 100 3.39 -5.95 5.66
CA LYS A 100 4.06 -5.01 6.58
C LYS A 100 5.47 -4.66 6.11
N TRP A 101 6.21 -5.64 5.57
CA TRP A 101 7.53 -5.43 5.02
C TRP A 101 7.52 -4.47 3.83
N CYS A 102 6.56 -4.62 2.90
CA CYS A 102 6.39 -3.68 1.79
C CYS A 102 6.04 -2.28 2.28
N LEU A 103 5.11 -2.13 3.25
CA LEU A 103 4.77 -0.84 3.84
C LEU A 103 5.97 -0.18 4.55
N THR A 104 6.89 -0.98 5.10
CA THR A 104 8.10 -0.48 5.76
C THR A 104 9.17 -0.05 4.77
N ASN A 105 9.38 -0.82 3.70
CA ASN A 105 10.49 -0.60 2.76
C ASN A 105 10.11 0.22 1.53
N PHE A 106 8.82 0.25 1.18
CA PHE A 106 8.24 0.97 0.04
C PHE A 106 6.99 1.76 0.48
N PRO A 107 7.09 2.65 1.49
CA PRO A 107 5.92 3.32 2.07
C PRO A 107 5.20 4.25 1.09
N LEU A 108 5.93 4.86 0.17
CA LEU A 108 5.36 5.75 -0.83
C LEU A 108 4.71 4.99 -1.99
N GLU A 109 5.15 3.78 -2.27
CA GLU A 109 4.71 2.95 -3.40
C GLU A 109 3.59 1.99 -3.02
N THR A 110 3.48 1.59 -1.74
CA THR A 110 2.63 0.49 -1.30
C THR A 110 1.26 0.96 -0.82
N GLN A 111 0.24 0.23 -1.23
CA GLN A 111 -1.10 0.30 -0.64
C GLN A 111 -1.62 -1.11 -0.37
N VAL A 112 -2.18 -1.31 0.83
CA VAL A 112 -2.72 -2.61 1.26
C VAL A 112 -4.23 -2.53 1.35
N PHE A 113 -4.89 -3.56 0.83
CA PHE A 113 -6.33 -3.74 0.88
C PHE A 113 -6.69 -5.05 1.59
N ARG A 114 -7.91 -5.10 2.06
CA ARG A 114 -8.63 -6.30 2.46
C ARG A 114 -9.89 -6.45 1.60
N ILE A 115 -10.81 -7.30 2.03
CA ILE A 115 -12.12 -7.42 1.38
C ILE A 115 -12.89 -6.10 1.51
N GLY A 116 -13.55 -5.71 0.43
CA GLY A 116 -14.41 -4.54 0.36
C GLY A 116 -15.34 -4.61 -0.85
N LYS A 117 -16.35 -3.76 -0.88
CA LYS A 117 -17.20 -3.61 -2.05
C LYS A 117 -16.39 -2.99 -3.19
N ARG A 118 -16.71 -3.35 -4.43
CA ARG A 118 -16.03 -2.87 -5.64
C ARG A 118 -15.83 -1.35 -5.65
N ASP A 119 -16.90 -0.61 -5.38
CA ASP A 119 -16.86 0.85 -5.48
C ASP A 119 -16.07 1.51 -4.34
N ASP A 120 -16.04 0.87 -3.16
CA ASP A 120 -15.19 1.32 -2.03
C ASP A 120 -13.72 1.14 -2.35
N LEU A 121 -13.36 -0.02 -2.91
CA LEU A 121 -11.99 -0.30 -3.34
C LEU A 121 -11.55 0.65 -4.45
N ALA A 122 -12.38 0.81 -5.51
CA ALA A 122 -12.11 1.72 -6.60
C ALA A 122 -11.91 3.17 -6.12
N TYR A 123 -12.71 3.61 -5.16
CA TYR A 123 -12.56 4.93 -4.56
C TYR A 123 -11.27 5.06 -3.73
N ALA A 124 -10.92 4.03 -2.96
CA ALA A 124 -9.76 4.04 -2.06
C ALA A 124 -8.41 3.95 -2.81
N ILE A 125 -8.39 3.49 -4.07
CA ILE A 125 -7.15 3.37 -4.85
C ILE A 125 -6.48 4.73 -4.98
N ASN A 126 -5.24 4.81 -4.52
CA ASN A 126 -4.36 5.97 -4.71
C ASN A 126 -3.54 5.79 -5.99
N ILE A 127 -3.71 6.71 -6.95
CA ILE A 127 -3.09 6.66 -8.28
C ILE A 127 -1.57 6.85 -8.27
N GLU A 128 -1.01 7.34 -7.17
CA GLU A 128 0.44 7.52 -6.97
C GLU A 128 1.15 6.23 -6.58
N LYS A 129 0.39 5.21 -6.13
CA LYS A 129 0.95 3.94 -5.67
C LYS A 129 1.22 3.00 -6.85
N THR A 130 2.22 2.15 -6.68
CA THR A 130 2.68 1.19 -7.70
C THR A 130 2.69 -0.25 -7.21
N ILE A 131 2.49 -0.47 -5.92
CA ILE A 131 2.44 -1.79 -5.28
C ILE A 131 1.12 -1.92 -4.54
N PHE A 132 0.24 -2.77 -5.03
CA PHE A 132 -1.07 -3.03 -4.43
C PHE A 132 -1.13 -4.46 -3.90
N LEU A 133 -1.37 -4.58 -2.60
CA LEU A 133 -1.38 -5.84 -1.89
C LEU A 133 -2.77 -6.08 -1.30
N PHE A 134 -3.36 -7.22 -1.62
CA PHE A 134 -4.66 -7.67 -1.09
C PHE A 134 -4.42 -8.79 -0.07
N ASP A 135 -4.52 -8.49 1.22
CA ASP A 135 -4.38 -9.46 2.32
C ASP A 135 -5.76 -10.03 2.68
N ILE A 136 -6.13 -11.14 2.01
CA ILE A 136 -7.46 -11.73 2.08
C ILE A 136 -7.55 -12.65 3.30
N PRO A 137 -8.48 -12.40 4.24
CA PRO A 137 -8.71 -13.30 5.36
C PRO A 137 -9.18 -14.68 4.89
N ARG A 138 -8.86 -15.71 5.69
CA ARG A 138 -9.29 -17.09 5.43
C ARG A 138 -10.82 -17.18 5.26
N GLY A 139 -11.28 -17.94 4.28
CA GLY A 139 -12.70 -18.13 3.99
C GLY A 139 -13.37 -16.94 3.30
N GLN A 140 -12.60 -15.98 2.75
CA GLN A 140 -13.17 -14.77 2.15
C GLN A 140 -12.77 -14.55 0.68
N ILE A 141 -12.08 -15.49 0.04
CA ILE A 141 -11.64 -15.33 -1.36
C ILE A 141 -12.81 -15.12 -2.33
N GLN A 142 -13.98 -15.68 -2.04
CA GLN A 142 -15.20 -15.51 -2.85
C GLN A 142 -15.70 -14.06 -2.92
N TYR A 143 -15.25 -13.19 -2.01
CA TYR A 143 -15.61 -11.76 -2.00
C TYR A 143 -14.54 -10.89 -2.69
N LEU A 144 -13.49 -11.49 -3.24
CA LEU A 144 -12.46 -10.77 -3.98
C LEU A 144 -13.04 -10.11 -5.24
N GLN A 145 -12.78 -8.83 -5.42
CA GLN A 145 -13.29 -8.07 -6.56
C GLN A 145 -12.32 -8.16 -7.75
N TYR A 146 -12.41 -9.26 -8.52
CA TYR A 146 -11.54 -9.52 -9.67
C TYR A 146 -11.56 -8.39 -10.71
N SER A 147 -12.73 -7.78 -10.94
CA SER A 147 -12.86 -6.64 -11.85
C SER A 147 -12.04 -5.40 -11.42
N VAL A 148 -11.82 -5.23 -10.11
CA VAL A 148 -10.93 -4.16 -9.60
C VAL A 148 -9.48 -4.49 -9.92
N LEU A 149 -9.05 -5.74 -9.70
CA LEU A 149 -7.68 -6.19 -10.03
C LEU A 149 -7.39 -6.02 -11.53
N GLU A 150 -8.35 -6.38 -12.38
CA GLU A 150 -8.25 -6.20 -13.83
C GLU A 150 -8.11 -4.72 -14.20
N SER A 151 -9.00 -3.88 -13.69
CA SER A 151 -8.97 -2.43 -13.92
C SER A 151 -7.66 -1.79 -13.47
N MET A 152 -7.05 -2.29 -12.39
CA MET A 152 -5.71 -1.85 -11.95
C MET A 152 -4.63 -2.20 -12.97
N LYS A 153 -4.65 -3.42 -13.53
CA LYS A 153 -3.70 -3.83 -14.57
C LYS A 153 -3.90 -3.07 -15.87
N ASP A 154 -5.14 -2.73 -16.19
CA ASP A 154 -5.46 -1.88 -17.33
C ASP A 154 -5.18 -0.39 -17.04
N ARG A 155 -4.78 -0.04 -15.81
CA ARG A 155 -4.49 1.31 -15.32
C ARG A 155 -5.68 2.28 -15.36
N MET A 156 -6.89 1.79 -15.60
CA MET A 156 -8.12 2.56 -15.74
C MET A 156 -9.17 2.07 -14.75
N ILE A 157 -9.36 2.78 -13.66
CA ILE A 157 -10.29 2.41 -12.61
C ILE A 157 -11.46 3.39 -12.61
N PHE A 158 -12.66 2.90 -12.92
CA PHE A 158 -13.88 3.70 -12.78
C PHE A 158 -14.32 3.72 -11.32
N SER A 159 -14.36 4.91 -10.73
CA SER A 159 -14.83 5.17 -9.38
C SER A 159 -16.17 5.93 -9.45
N PRO A 160 -17.30 5.30 -9.11
CA PRO A 160 -18.61 5.95 -9.17
C PRO A 160 -18.93 6.75 -7.90
N LYS A 161 -18.13 6.66 -6.83
CA LYS A 161 -18.42 7.32 -5.55
C LYS A 161 -18.15 8.81 -5.59
N TYR A 162 -19.10 9.58 -5.01
CA TYR A 162 -19.10 11.03 -4.89
C TYR A 162 -19.07 11.72 -6.25
N GLU A 163 -17.92 11.93 -6.84
CA GLU A 163 -17.75 12.42 -8.21
C GLU A 163 -17.30 11.26 -9.08
N SER A 164 -18.19 10.78 -9.97
CA SER A 164 -17.89 9.69 -10.88
C SER A 164 -16.74 10.08 -11.81
N SER A 165 -15.65 9.36 -11.76
CA SER A 165 -14.45 9.66 -12.55
C SER A 165 -13.63 8.41 -12.86
N PHE A 166 -12.84 8.48 -13.93
CA PHE A 166 -11.77 7.53 -14.17
C PHE A 166 -10.51 7.95 -13.43
N LYS A 167 -9.96 7.02 -12.66
CA LYS A 167 -8.63 7.13 -12.08
C LYS A 167 -7.64 6.44 -12.99
N ILE A 168 -6.60 7.15 -13.40
CA ILE A 168 -5.55 6.61 -14.27
C ILE A 168 -4.29 6.42 -13.42
N LEU A 169 -3.83 5.18 -13.28
CA LEU A 169 -2.56 4.88 -12.61
C LEU A 169 -1.40 5.37 -13.46
N LYS A 170 -0.42 6.02 -12.85
CA LYS A 170 0.74 6.61 -13.54
C LYS A 170 1.63 5.56 -14.22
N SER A 171 1.72 4.37 -13.63
CA SER A 171 2.50 3.25 -14.15
C SER A 171 1.73 1.94 -14.01
N VAL A 172 2.19 0.89 -14.69
CA VAL A 172 1.70 -0.47 -14.49
C VAL A 172 2.04 -0.90 -13.06
N PRO A 173 1.05 -1.31 -12.25
CA PRO A 173 1.29 -1.68 -10.86
C PRO A 173 1.69 -3.14 -10.68
N HIS A 174 2.42 -3.44 -9.61
CA HIS A 174 2.46 -4.76 -9.01
C HIS A 174 1.14 -5.01 -8.27
N VAL A 175 0.48 -6.13 -8.56
CA VAL A 175 -0.75 -6.54 -7.86
C VAL A 175 -0.53 -7.92 -7.29
N TYR A 176 -0.62 -8.03 -5.96
CA TYR A 176 -0.49 -9.28 -5.20
C TYR A 176 -1.76 -9.55 -4.41
N VAL A 177 -2.22 -10.79 -4.47
CA VAL A 177 -3.34 -11.31 -3.66
C VAL A 177 -2.80 -12.42 -2.77
N PHE A 178 -2.85 -12.21 -1.48
CA PHE A 178 -2.46 -13.20 -0.48
C PHE A 178 -3.71 -13.89 0.05
N THR A 179 -3.78 -15.20 -0.06
CA THR A 179 -4.97 -15.99 0.27
C THR A 179 -4.60 -17.34 0.89
N ASN A 180 -5.59 -18.01 1.47
CA ASN A 180 -5.47 -19.40 1.91
C ASN A 180 -6.16 -20.38 0.95
N GLU A 181 -6.98 -19.87 0.04
CA GLU A 181 -7.75 -20.63 -0.92
C GLU A 181 -7.31 -20.32 -2.36
N GLU A 182 -7.59 -21.25 -3.29
CA GLU A 182 -7.33 -21.04 -4.71
C GLU A 182 -8.22 -19.91 -5.26
N PRO A 183 -7.69 -19.09 -6.18
CA PRO A 183 -8.51 -18.09 -6.87
C PRO A 183 -9.51 -18.74 -7.83
N ASP A 184 -10.60 -18.03 -8.12
CA ASP A 184 -11.49 -18.42 -9.22
C ASP A 184 -10.79 -18.19 -10.56
N MET A 185 -10.39 -19.29 -11.20
CA MET A 185 -9.64 -19.28 -12.47
C MET A 185 -10.50 -18.89 -13.69
N ASN A 186 -11.81 -18.70 -13.50
CA ASN A 186 -12.74 -18.28 -14.57
C ASN A 186 -13.07 -16.78 -14.50
N ALA A 187 -12.65 -16.10 -13.43
CA ALA A 187 -12.99 -14.69 -13.21
C ALA A 187 -12.20 -13.72 -14.10
N LEU A 188 -11.03 -14.13 -14.60
CA LEU A 188 -10.16 -13.34 -15.47
C LEU A 188 -9.64 -14.20 -16.63
N SER A 189 -9.05 -13.57 -17.65
CA SER A 189 -8.32 -14.30 -18.69
C SER A 189 -7.09 -15.01 -18.10
N THR A 190 -6.76 -16.20 -18.63
CA THR A 190 -5.72 -17.09 -18.09
C THR A 190 -4.34 -16.45 -18.00
N ASP A 191 -4.01 -15.55 -18.90
CA ASP A 191 -2.74 -14.81 -18.96
C ASP A 191 -2.56 -13.79 -17.81
N ARG A 192 -3.65 -13.48 -17.10
CA ARG A 192 -3.62 -12.60 -15.92
C ARG A 192 -3.21 -13.31 -14.62
N TYR A 193 -3.26 -14.64 -14.58
CA TYR A 193 -2.94 -15.38 -13.36
C TYR A 193 -1.46 -15.77 -13.29
N LYS A 194 -0.84 -15.43 -12.15
CA LYS A 194 0.41 -16.06 -11.70
C LYS A 194 0.16 -16.61 -10.30
N VAL A 195 -0.14 -17.91 -10.23
CA VAL A 195 -0.44 -18.58 -8.97
C VAL A 195 0.84 -19.16 -8.38
N ILE A 196 1.18 -18.71 -7.17
CA ILE A 196 2.34 -19.13 -6.38
C ILE A 196 1.82 -19.91 -5.19
N ARG A 197 1.94 -21.24 -5.24
CA ARG A 197 1.52 -22.11 -4.14
C ARG A 197 2.65 -22.28 -3.15
N VAL A 198 2.39 -21.91 -1.90
CA VAL A 198 3.36 -22.09 -0.82
C VAL A 198 3.34 -23.56 -0.39
N PRO A 199 4.48 -24.27 -0.39
CA PRO A 199 4.52 -25.67 0.03
C PRO A 199 4.06 -25.82 1.48
N SER A 200 3.30 -26.88 1.76
CA SER A 200 2.92 -27.26 3.12
C SER A 200 4.16 -27.57 3.96
N GLY A 201 4.20 -27.06 5.18
CA GLY A 201 5.34 -27.27 6.10
C GLY A 201 6.39 -26.15 6.13
N VAL A 202 6.21 -25.08 5.36
CA VAL A 202 7.01 -23.85 5.52
C VAL A 202 6.53 -23.14 6.80
N VAL A 203 6.99 -23.61 7.96
CA VAL A 203 6.73 -22.95 9.25
C VAL A 203 7.73 -21.82 9.41
N GLY A 204 7.27 -20.65 9.83
CA GLY A 204 8.13 -19.52 10.18
C GLY A 204 9.19 -19.97 11.18
N GLY A 205 10.48 -19.81 10.81
CA GLY A 205 11.58 -20.14 11.69
C GLY A 205 11.50 -19.42 13.05
N PRO A 206 12.22 -19.88 14.08
CA PRO A 206 12.13 -19.39 15.45
C PRO A 206 12.42 -17.89 15.54
N GLY A 207 11.48 -17.12 16.04
CA GLY A 207 11.63 -15.69 16.24
C GLY A 207 10.33 -14.91 16.44
N LEU A 208 9.21 -15.57 16.67
CA LEU A 208 7.99 -14.97 17.18
C LEU A 208 7.57 -15.73 18.43
N THR A 209 8.16 -15.41 19.56
CA THR A 209 7.53 -15.60 20.87
C THR A 209 6.45 -14.52 21.03
N PRO A 210 5.30 -14.87 21.65
CA PRO A 210 4.13 -14.01 21.77
C PRO A 210 4.39 -12.73 22.53
#